data_295c1c6c728d283e808eef8a4edf9923
#
_entry.id   295c1c6c728d283e808eef8a4edf9923
#
_cell.length_a   1.000
_cell.length_b   1.000
_cell.length_c   1.000
_cell.angle_alpha   90.00
_cell.angle_beta   90.00
_cell.angle_gamma   90.00
#
_symmetry.space_group_name_H-M   'P 1'
#
loop_
_entity.id
_entity.type
_entity.pdbx_description
1 polymer ?
#
loop_
_entity_poly.entity_id
_entity_poly.type
_entity_poly.pdbx_seq_one_letter_code
_entity_poly.pdbx_strand_id
1 'polypeptide(L)'
;MAGVPISSFLANYYLKDMDRYFENNNIKYFRYADDILVFSNNIEELIEYKNDIHKYLIDSGLNINPDKEYIFNPKESVEFLGFEINGRIVDISKMQLKKIKGKIKRSARKFRRWKLKKNVEDIPTLVTMNKKFNNKFYGKEDDELSWRYYFFPLINTTDSLHEIDLYMQECQRYVVTGVHNKKNYEKVPYDFLKKCKYKSLVHEYYEFIQKNVK
;
A
#
# COMPACT_ATOMS: atom_id res chain seq x y z
N MET A 1 12.98 20.55 -8.63
CA MET A 1 13.31 19.58 -9.72
C MET A 1 12.77 18.19 -9.35
N ALA A 2 11.46 18.01 -9.32
CA ALA A 2 10.85 16.70 -9.10
C ALA A 2 10.89 15.89 -10.42
N GLY A 3 11.28 14.61 -10.36
CA GLY A 3 11.26 13.68 -11.49
C GLY A 3 12.59 13.49 -12.26
N VAL A 4 13.68 14.05 -11.76
CA VAL A 4 15.01 13.75 -12.34
C VAL A 4 15.56 12.49 -11.66
N PRO A 5 16.02 11.45 -12.40
CA PRO A 5 16.48 10.18 -11.82
C PRO A 5 17.56 10.31 -10.76
N ILE A 6 18.45 11.29 -10.86
CA ILE A 6 19.53 11.55 -9.90
C ILE A 6 19.05 12.19 -8.58
N SER A 7 17.82 12.69 -8.52
CA SER A 7 17.32 13.43 -7.32
C SER A 7 17.30 12.56 -6.06
N SER A 8 16.93 11.30 -6.17
CA SER A 8 16.92 10.36 -5.04
C SER A 8 18.33 10.05 -4.53
N PHE A 9 19.30 9.92 -5.45
CA PHE A 9 20.70 9.75 -5.07
C PHE A 9 21.25 10.99 -4.34
N LEU A 10 20.98 12.19 -4.88
CA LEU A 10 21.42 13.43 -4.25
C LEU A 10 20.79 13.66 -2.89
N ALA A 11 19.51 13.33 -2.72
CA ALA A 11 18.82 13.40 -1.43
C ALA A 11 19.46 12.46 -0.38
N ASN A 12 19.79 11.24 -0.78
CA ASN A 12 20.50 10.31 0.11
C ASN A 12 21.92 10.78 0.42
N TYR A 13 22.64 11.28 -0.57
CA TYR A 13 23.98 11.82 -0.35
C TYR A 13 23.97 13.05 0.58
N TYR A 14 22.95 13.88 0.48
CA TYR A 14 22.79 15.10 1.29
C TYR A 14 22.65 14.81 2.78
N LEU A 15 21.95 13.75 3.15
CA LEU A 15 21.72 13.33 4.54
C LEU A 15 22.67 12.23 5.02
N LYS A 16 23.72 11.90 4.28
CA LYS A 16 24.64 10.80 4.58
C LYS A 16 25.30 10.92 5.94
N ASP A 17 25.60 12.15 6.39
CA ASP A 17 26.31 12.36 7.66
C ASP A 17 25.38 12.12 8.86
N MET A 18 24.09 12.44 8.72
CA MET A 18 23.07 12.04 9.68
C MET A 18 22.92 10.51 9.72
N ASP A 19 22.81 9.85 8.56
CA ASP A 19 22.69 8.38 8.49
C ASP A 19 23.90 7.70 9.16
N ARG A 20 25.13 8.18 8.88
CA ARG A 20 26.36 7.68 9.49
C ARG A 20 26.42 7.90 11.00
N TYR A 21 25.93 9.01 11.50
CA TYR A 21 25.87 9.26 12.94
C TYR A 21 25.04 8.19 13.65
N PHE A 22 23.84 7.88 13.17
CA PHE A 22 22.99 6.86 13.77
C PHE A 22 23.57 5.46 13.62
N GLU A 23 24.16 5.12 12.47
CA GLU A 23 24.83 3.85 12.22
C GLU A 23 26.04 3.64 13.14
N ASN A 24 26.94 4.61 13.23
CA ASN A 24 28.15 4.54 14.06
C ASN A 24 27.85 4.42 15.56
N ASN A 25 26.74 4.95 16.01
CA ASN A 25 26.29 4.84 17.41
C ASN A 25 25.42 3.59 17.66
N ASN A 26 25.26 2.69 16.67
CA ASN A 26 24.43 1.49 16.75
C ASN A 26 22.96 1.77 17.13
N ILE A 27 22.44 2.93 16.77
CA ILE A 27 21.06 3.32 17.00
C ILE A 27 20.18 2.64 15.95
N LYS A 28 19.05 2.05 16.36
CA LYS A 28 18.08 1.45 15.43
C LYS A 28 17.35 2.55 14.67
N TYR A 29 17.93 2.98 13.59
CA TYR A 29 17.49 4.05 12.72
C TYR A 29 17.27 3.53 11.30
N PHE A 30 16.17 3.95 10.65
CA PHE A 30 15.83 3.60 9.30
C PHE A 30 15.31 4.85 8.57
N ARG A 31 15.82 5.09 7.39
CA ARG A 31 15.35 6.19 6.54
C ARG A 31 15.05 5.72 5.13
N TYR A 32 13.91 6.13 4.62
CA TYR A 32 13.53 5.96 3.22
C TYR A 32 13.09 7.31 2.66
N ALA A 33 13.96 7.96 1.88
CA ALA A 33 13.80 9.32 1.40
C ALA A 33 13.61 10.32 2.57
N ASP A 34 12.41 10.88 2.71
CA ASP A 34 12.00 11.80 3.76
C ASP A 34 11.32 11.13 4.97
N ASP A 35 10.99 9.84 4.84
CA ASP A 35 10.41 9.08 5.96
C ASP A 35 11.51 8.51 6.86
N ILE A 36 11.49 8.87 8.15
CA ILE A 36 12.47 8.46 9.17
C ILE A 36 11.76 7.69 10.28
N LEU A 37 12.37 6.60 10.72
CA LEU A 37 11.91 5.78 11.84
C LEU A 37 13.12 5.47 12.75
N VAL A 38 13.01 5.77 14.03
CA VAL A 38 14.03 5.48 15.05
C VAL A 38 13.41 4.77 16.25
N PHE A 39 14.14 3.85 16.84
CA PHE A 39 13.68 3.06 17.98
C PHE A 39 14.62 3.21 19.17
N SER A 40 14.04 3.28 20.37
CA SER A 40 14.74 3.13 21.63
C SER A 40 13.87 2.34 22.63
N ASN A 41 14.52 1.78 23.64
CA ASN A 41 13.84 1.17 24.80
C ASN A 41 13.54 2.20 25.89
N ASN A 42 14.04 3.41 25.77
CA ASN A 42 13.95 4.50 26.73
C ASN A 42 13.39 5.76 26.05
N ILE A 43 12.44 6.41 26.70
CA ILE A 43 11.79 7.61 26.16
C ILE A 43 12.75 8.82 26.15
N GLU A 44 13.64 8.91 27.13
CA GLU A 44 14.63 9.99 27.22
C GLU A 44 15.59 9.92 26.02
N GLU A 45 16.14 8.73 25.72
CA GLU A 45 16.97 8.51 24.53
C GLU A 45 16.22 8.81 23.22
N LEU A 46 14.94 8.43 23.16
CA LEU A 46 14.14 8.69 21.97
C LEU A 46 13.95 10.21 21.72
N ILE A 47 13.80 10.99 22.81
CA ILE A 47 13.74 12.45 22.73
C ILE A 47 15.10 13.03 22.30
N GLU A 48 16.22 12.49 22.79
CA GLU A 48 17.56 12.88 22.35
C GLU A 48 17.75 12.61 20.85
N TYR A 49 17.43 11.41 20.38
CA TYR A 49 17.53 11.05 18.95
C TYR A 49 16.65 11.94 18.06
N LYS A 50 15.45 12.27 18.53
CA LYS A 50 14.59 13.24 17.87
C LYS A 50 15.28 14.60 17.75
N ASN A 51 15.86 15.11 18.82
CA ASN A 51 16.56 16.40 18.82
C ASN A 51 17.80 16.37 17.91
N ASP A 52 18.53 15.26 17.86
CA ASP A 52 19.64 15.08 16.94
C ASP A 52 19.19 15.11 15.48
N ILE A 53 18.10 14.41 15.13
CA ILE A 53 17.51 14.49 13.79
C ILE A 53 17.13 15.93 13.44
N HIS A 54 16.46 16.64 14.36
CA HIS A 54 16.07 18.04 14.15
C HIS A 54 17.31 18.91 13.88
N LYS A 55 18.36 18.77 14.69
CA LYS A 55 19.60 19.52 14.52
C LYS A 55 20.22 19.27 13.16
N TYR A 56 20.40 18.00 12.75
CA TYR A 56 20.97 17.67 11.44
C TYR A 56 20.15 18.23 10.29
N LEU A 57 18.82 18.17 10.36
CA LEU A 57 17.94 18.68 9.30
C LEU A 57 18.00 20.21 9.23
N ILE A 58 17.94 20.90 10.36
CA ILE A 58 18.05 22.37 10.42
C ILE A 58 19.42 22.86 9.93
N ASP A 59 20.50 22.22 10.37
CA ASP A 59 21.88 22.55 9.94
C ASP A 59 22.05 22.30 8.43
N SER A 60 21.29 21.37 7.88
CA SER A 60 21.21 21.10 6.44
C SER A 60 20.24 22.02 5.70
N GLY A 61 19.62 23.01 6.34
CA GLY A 61 18.66 23.94 5.74
C GLY A 61 17.32 23.30 5.38
N LEU A 62 16.98 22.17 6.01
CA LEU A 62 15.71 21.48 5.81
C LEU A 62 14.72 21.81 6.93
N ASN A 63 13.44 21.88 6.58
CA ASN A 63 12.37 22.12 7.54
C ASN A 63 11.60 20.84 7.84
N ILE A 64 11.30 20.62 9.11
CA ILE A 64 10.48 19.51 9.58
C ILE A 64 9.03 19.98 9.63
N ASN A 65 8.11 19.12 9.21
CA ASN A 65 6.69 19.35 9.40
C ASN A 65 6.26 18.73 10.75
N PRO A 66 5.98 19.53 11.78
CA PRO A 66 5.64 19.04 13.11
C PRO A 66 4.36 18.20 13.14
N ASP A 67 3.44 18.41 12.18
CA ASP A 67 2.19 17.64 12.08
C ASP A 67 2.43 16.19 11.62
N LYS A 68 3.64 15.86 11.16
CA LYS A 68 4.03 14.52 10.69
C LYS A 68 5.00 13.82 11.63
N GLU A 69 5.23 14.37 12.79
CA GLU A 69 6.16 13.86 13.76
C GLU A 69 5.40 13.23 14.93
N TYR A 70 5.68 11.96 15.21
CA TYR A 70 4.98 11.20 16.23
C TYR A 70 5.95 10.36 17.05
N ILE A 71 5.70 10.28 18.36
CA ILE A 71 6.30 9.30 19.26
C ILE A 71 5.23 8.26 19.60
N PHE A 72 5.52 7.01 19.29
CA PHE A 72 4.60 5.90 19.50
C PHE A 72 5.02 5.06 20.70
N ASN A 73 4.05 4.66 21.51
CA ASN A 73 4.27 3.66 22.54
C ASN A 73 4.25 2.24 21.95
N PRO A 74 4.89 1.25 22.61
CA PRO A 74 4.97 -0.13 22.08
C PRO A 74 3.63 -0.83 21.81
N LYS A 75 2.53 -0.29 22.37
CA LYS A 75 1.15 -0.82 22.18
C LYS A 75 0.37 -0.11 21.08
N GLU A 76 0.93 0.96 20.52
CA GLU A 76 0.29 1.74 19.47
C GLU A 76 0.67 1.19 18.10
N SER A 77 -0.24 1.30 17.14
CA SER A 77 0.07 0.96 15.74
C SER A 77 0.81 2.11 15.07
N VAL A 78 1.82 1.75 14.28
CA VAL A 78 2.64 2.69 13.50
C VAL A 78 2.37 2.51 12.03
N GLU A 79 2.07 3.59 11.30
CA GLU A 79 2.02 3.56 9.84
C GLU A 79 3.38 4.01 9.27
N PHE A 80 4.04 3.12 8.52
CA PHE A 80 5.31 3.40 7.86
C PHE A 80 5.35 2.77 6.46
N LEU A 81 5.75 3.52 5.46
CA LEU A 81 5.86 3.10 4.05
C LEU A 81 4.60 2.40 3.49
N GLY A 82 3.43 2.75 3.99
CA GLY A 82 2.17 2.14 3.56
C GLY A 82 1.78 0.86 4.29
N PHE A 83 2.53 0.48 5.31
CA PHE A 83 2.23 -0.62 6.23
C PHE A 83 1.69 -0.07 7.55
N GLU A 84 0.81 -0.81 8.20
CA GLU A 84 0.42 -0.66 9.60
C GLU A 84 1.08 -1.77 10.40
N ILE A 85 1.90 -1.39 11.38
CA ILE A 85 2.64 -2.29 12.25
C ILE A 85 2.02 -2.20 13.64
N ASN A 86 1.49 -3.32 14.17
CA ASN A 86 0.92 -3.40 15.50
C ASN A 86 1.52 -4.61 16.23
N GLY A 87 2.51 -4.37 17.06
CA GLY A 87 3.29 -5.43 17.68
C GLY A 87 3.95 -6.33 16.64
N ARG A 88 3.49 -7.58 16.52
CA ARG A 88 4.00 -8.55 15.54
C ARG A 88 3.16 -8.62 14.26
N ILE A 89 2.05 -7.91 14.21
CA ILE A 89 1.17 -7.90 13.05
C ILE A 89 1.61 -6.80 12.12
N VAL A 90 1.83 -7.14 10.86
CA VAL A 90 2.14 -6.21 9.77
C VAL A 90 1.05 -6.38 8.71
N ASP A 91 0.33 -5.31 8.42
CA ASP A 91 -0.70 -5.28 7.38
C ASP A 91 -0.58 -4.01 6.52
N ILE A 92 -1.41 -3.90 5.51
CA ILE A 92 -1.52 -2.72 4.66
C ILE A 92 -2.17 -1.59 5.45
N SER A 93 -1.58 -0.39 5.43
CA SER A 93 -2.09 0.75 6.19
C SER A 93 -3.48 1.21 5.75
N LYS A 94 -4.23 1.77 6.69
CA LYS A 94 -5.58 2.33 6.44
C LYS A 94 -5.57 3.39 5.35
N MET A 95 -4.50 4.19 5.28
CA MET A 95 -4.33 5.19 4.23
C MET A 95 -4.21 4.52 2.85
N GLN A 96 -3.41 3.44 2.71
CA GLN A 96 -3.28 2.71 1.46
C GLN A 96 -4.58 1.99 1.08
N LEU A 97 -5.29 1.39 2.05
CA LEU A 97 -6.61 0.83 1.84
C LEU A 97 -7.60 1.87 1.27
N LYS A 98 -7.65 3.05 1.86
CA LYS A 98 -8.49 4.15 1.38
C LYS A 98 -8.11 4.58 -0.03
N LYS A 99 -6.81 4.69 -0.33
CA LYS A 99 -6.30 5.03 -1.68
C LYS A 99 -6.70 4.00 -2.72
N ILE A 100 -6.52 2.69 -2.44
CA ILE A 100 -6.86 1.64 -3.42
C ILE A 100 -8.37 1.51 -3.62
N LYS A 101 -9.18 1.54 -2.55
CA LYS A 101 -10.65 1.55 -2.65
C LYS A 101 -11.14 2.74 -3.46
N GLY A 102 -10.56 3.92 -3.27
CA GLY A 102 -10.84 5.09 -4.09
C GLY A 102 -10.53 4.88 -5.58
N LYS A 103 -9.41 4.22 -5.90
CA LYS A 103 -9.07 3.87 -7.30
C LYS A 103 -10.03 2.84 -7.89
N ILE A 104 -10.42 1.82 -7.13
CA ILE A 104 -11.40 0.80 -7.53
C ILE A 104 -12.75 1.47 -7.82
N LYS A 105 -13.24 2.30 -6.91
CA LYS A 105 -14.52 3.04 -7.05
C LYS A 105 -14.54 3.92 -8.31
N ARG A 106 -13.49 4.72 -8.53
CA ARG A 106 -13.39 5.56 -9.74
C ARG A 106 -13.35 4.73 -11.01
N SER A 107 -12.64 3.61 -10.98
CA SER A 107 -12.56 2.68 -12.12
C SER A 107 -13.92 2.05 -12.42
N ALA A 108 -14.63 1.55 -11.40
CA ALA A 108 -15.97 0.97 -11.55
C ALA A 108 -16.96 1.95 -12.18
N ARG A 109 -16.98 3.21 -11.70
CA ARG A 109 -17.80 4.26 -12.30
C ARG A 109 -17.44 4.55 -13.77
N LYS A 110 -16.14 4.51 -14.11
CA LYS A 110 -15.67 4.68 -15.49
C LYS A 110 -16.12 3.51 -16.37
N PHE A 111 -15.95 2.27 -15.91
CA PHE A 111 -16.37 1.08 -16.65
C PHE A 111 -17.89 0.99 -16.82
N ARG A 112 -18.65 1.34 -15.77
CA ARG A 112 -20.12 1.41 -15.90
C ARG A 112 -20.55 2.40 -16.97
N ARG A 113 -20.00 3.62 -16.99
CA ARG A 113 -20.28 4.63 -18.03
C ARG A 113 -19.87 4.17 -19.41
N TRP A 114 -18.70 3.57 -19.54
CA TRP A 114 -18.22 3.03 -20.82
C TRP A 114 -19.11 1.92 -21.34
N LYS A 115 -19.52 0.97 -20.48
CA LYS A 115 -20.45 -0.10 -20.80
C LYS A 115 -21.73 0.45 -21.40
N LEU A 116 -22.38 1.42 -20.74
CA LEU A 116 -23.62 2.02 -21.18
C LEU A 116 -23.47 2.80 -22.49
N LYS A 117 -22.40 3.62 -22.59
CA LYS A 117 -22.15 4.45 -23.78
C LYS A 117 -21.84 3.63 -25.03
N LYS A 118 -21.17 2.51 -24.88
CA LYS A 118 -20.72 1.64 -25.99
C LYS A 118 -21.57 0.40 -26.17
N ASN A 119 -22.63 0.23 -25.38
CA ASN A 119 -23.48 -0.95 -25.34
C ASN A 119 -22.67 -2.27 -25.26
N VAL A 120 -21.68 -2.29 -24.36
CA VAL A 120 -20.81 -3.46 -24.16
C VAL A 120 -21.46 -4.41 -23.16
N GLU A 121 -21.36 -5.71 -23.41
CA GLU A 121 -21.87 -6.75 -22.51
C GLU A 121 -21.11 -6.80 -21.17
N ASP A 122 -21.70 -7.48 -20.19
CA ASP A 122 -21.16 -7.57 -18.82
C ASP A 122 -19.80 -8.27 -18.76
N ILE A 123 -19.67 -9.41 -19.44
CA ILE A 123 -18.44 -10.22 -19.40
C ILE A 123 -17.25 -9.48 -19.99
N PRO A 124 -17.26 -8.93 -21.20
CA PRO A 124 -16.14 -8.16 -21.75
C PRO A 124 -15.80 -6.95 -20.89
N THR A 125 -16.81 -6.30 -20.31
CA THR A 125 -16.61 -5.14 -19.42
C THR A 125 -15.82 -5.52 -18.17
N LEU A 126 -16.24 -6.58 -17.48
CA LEU A 126 -15.57 -7.04 -16.26
C LEU A 126 -14.21 -7.66 -16.55
N VAL A 127 -14.04 -8.40 -17.65
CA VAL A 127 -12.74 -8.94 -18.07
C VAL A 127 -11.73 -7.81 -18.28
N THR A 128 -12.13 -6.72 -18.93
CA THR A 128 -11.28 -5.54 -19.15
C THR A 128 -10.93 -4.84 -17.82
N MET A 129 -11.91 -4.70 -16.93
CA MET A 129 -11.70 -4.15 -15.61
C MET A 129 -10.72 -5.02 -14.79
N ASN A 130 -10.94 -6.33 -14.77
CA ASN A 130 -10.10 -7.27 -14.03
C ASN A 130 -8.68 -7.32 -14.59
N LYS A 131 -8.48 -7.31 -15.91
CA LYS A 131 -7.15 -7.24 -16.52
C LYS A 131 -6.37 -6.03 -16.01
N LYS A 132 -7.01 -4.86 -15.91
CA LYS A 132 -6.38 -3.65 -15.39
C LYS A 132 -5.92 -3.81 -13.93
N PHE A 133 -6.76 -4.41 -13.06
CA PHE A 133 -6.42 -4.59 -11.65
C PHE A 133 -5.47 -5.75 -11.43
N ASN A 134 -5.60 -6.85 -12.17
CA ASN A 134 -4.66 -7.97 -12.13
C ASN A 134 -3.24 -7.50 -12.49
N ASN A 135 -3.09 -6.67 -13.53
CA ASN A 135 -1.78 -6.11 -13.87
C ASN A 135 -1.23 -5.23 -12.73
N LYS A 136 -2.08 -4.46 -12.03
CA LYS A 136 -1.65 -3.63 -10.92
C LYS A 136 -1.29 -4.43 -9.67
N PHE A 137 -2.06 -5.47 -9.36
CA PHE A 137 -1.87 -6.24 -8.13
C PHE A 137 -0.78 -7.30 -8.28
N TYR A 138 -0.71 -7.94 -9.43
CA TYR A 138 0.15 -9.11 -9.62
C TYR A 138 1.33 -8.85 -10.56
N GLY A 139 1.24 -7.81 -11.42
CA GLY A 139 2.29 -7.43 -12.37
C GLY A 139 2.65 -8.53 -13.36
N LYS A 140 3.75 -8.31 -14.08
CA LYS A 140 4.57 -9.33 -14.72
C LYS A 140 5.69 -9.69 -13.73
N GLU A 141 6.34 -10.82 -13.90
CA GLU A 141 7.42 -11.29 -13.01
C GLU A 141 8.55 -10.27 -12.80
N ASP A 142 8.74 -9.35 -13.75
CA ASP A 142 9.74 -8.28 -13.69
C ASP A 142 9.19 -6.92 -13.17
N ASP A 143 7.92 -6.88 -12.72
CA ASP A 143 7.30 -5.63 -12.25
C ASP A 143 7.35 -5.53 -10.71
N GLU A 144 8.52 -5.16 -10.19
CA GLU A 144 8.78 -4.96 -8.76
C GLU A 144 7.83 -3.93 -8.10
N LEU A 145 7.16 -3.10 -8.89
CA LEU A 145 6.22 -2.10 -8.41
C LEU A 145 4.78 -2.64 -8.24
N SER A 146 4.56 -3.92 -8.51
CA SER A 146 3.26 -4.53 -8.26
C SER A 146 3.02 -4.76 -6.77
N TRP A 147 1.76 -4.85 -6.38
CA TRP A 147 1.37 -5.13 -5.00
C TRP A 147 1.91 -6.47 -4.49
N ARG A 148 1.98 -7.47 -5.36
CA ARG A 148 2.51 -8.79 -5.06
C ARG A 148 3.94 -8.73 -4.55
N TYR A 149 4.81 -7.94 -5.19
CA TYR A 149 6.21 -7.86 -4.81
C TYR A 149 6.48 -6.83 -3.72
N TYR A 150 5.59 -5.86 -3.54
CA TYR A 150 5.77 -4.83 -2.51
C TYR A 150 5.14 -5.19 -1.17
N PHE A 151 3.87 -5.68 -1.17
CA PHE A 151 3.14 -5.94 0.08
C PHE A 151 3.23 -7.39 0.53
N PHE A 152 3.10 -8.37 -0.36
CA PHE A 152 3.01 -9.78 0.03
C PHE A 152 4.21 -10.31 0.82
N PRO A 153 5.48 -9.92 0.53
CA PRO A 153 6.62 -10.40 1.32
C PRO A 153 6.64 -9.89 2.77
N LEU A 154 5.95 -8.79 3.06
CA LEU A 154 6.10 -8.08 4.32
C LEU A 154 4.87 -8.16 5.23
N ILE A 155 3.67 -8.39 4.68
CA ILE A 155 2.46 -8.58 5.49
C ILE A 155 2.40 -10.01 6.04
N ASN A 156 1.84 -10.17 7.24
CA ASN A 156 1.63 -11.47 7.89
C ASN A 156 0.18 -11.74 8.30
N THR A 157 -0.75 -10.92 7.81
CA THR A 157 -2.20 -11.11 7.91
C THR A 157 -2.85 -10.83 6.57
N THR A 158 -4.08 -11.31 6.39
CA THR A 158 -4.85 -11.15 5.14
C THR A 158 -6.06 -10.24 5.30
N ASP A 159 -6.21 -9.56 6.44
CA ASP A 159 -7.41 -8.79 6.75
C ASP A 159 -7.64 -7.66 5.74
N SER A 160 -6.61 -6.89 5.46
CA SER A 160 -6.65 -5.83 4.44
C SER A 160 -6.88 -6.35 3.02
N LEU A 161 -6.29 -7.51 2.68
CA LEU A 161 -6.50 -8.14 1.37
C LEU A 161 -7.95 -8.60 1.21
N HIS A 162 -8.52 -9.19 2.26
CA HIS A 162 -9.93 -9.61 2.29
C HIS A 162 -10.88 -8.41 2.13
N GLU A 163 -10.59 -7.33 2.82
CA GLU A 163 -11.36 -6.08 2.71
C GLU A 163 -11.33 -5.50 1.29
N ILE A 164 -10.18 -5.56 0.61
CA ILE A 164 -10.06 -5.12 -0.79
C ILE A 164 -10.82 -6.07 -1.71
N ASP A 165 -10.72 -7.37 -1.50
CA ASP A 165 -11.41 -8.39 -2.29
C ASP A 165 -12.94 -8.20 -2.25
N LEU A 166 -13.50 -8.04 -1.06
CA LEU A 166 -14.93 -7.76 -0.88
C LEU A 166 -15.34 -6.47 -1.60
N TYR A 167 -14.58 -5.41 -1.40
CA TYR A 167 -14.88 -4.13 -2.03
C TYR A 167 -14.77 -4.18 -3.56
N MET A 168 -13.80 -4.90 -4.10
CA MET A 168 -13.64 -5.10 -5.54
C MET A 168 -14.83 -5.87 -6.13
N GLN A 169 -15.29 -6.93 -5.47
CA GLN A 169 -16.46 -7.71 -5.87
C GLN A 169 -17.73 -6.86 -5.86
N GLU A 170 -17.95 -6.05 -4.82
CA GLU A 170 -19.09 -5.12 -4.77
C GLU A 170 -19.06 -4.11 -5.92
N CYS A 171 -17.89 -3.54 -6.20
CA CYS A 171 -17.71 -2.63 -7.33
C CYS A 171 -17.94 -3.28 -8.68
N GLN A 172 -17.57 -4.55 -8.87
CA GLN A 172 -17.88 -5.31 -10.09
C GLN A 172 -19.37 -5.56 -10.23
N ARG A 173 -20.07 -5.94 -9.15
CA ARG A 173 -21.53 -6.07 -9.13
C ARG A 173 -22.23 -4.76 -9.51
N TYR A 174 -21.74 -3.63 -8.98
CA TYR A 174 -22.21 -2.31 -9.38
C TYR A 174 -22.01 -2.03 -10.87
N VAL A 175 -20.89 -2.43 -11.47
CA VAL A 175 -20.65 -2.25 -12.91
C VAL A 175 -21.71 -2.96 -13.74
N VAL A 176 -22.16 -4.13 -13.33
CA VAL A 176 -23.21 -4.92 -14.00
C VAL A 176 -24.59 -4.32 -13.75
N THR A 177 -24.97 -4.11 -12.49
CA THR A 177 -26.35 -3.80 -12.10
C THR A 177 -26.67 -2.31 -12.06
N GLY A 178 -25.65 -1.46 -11.83
CA GLY A 178 -25.78 -0.01 -11.69
C GLY A 178 -26.19 0.48 -10.30
N VAL A 179 -26.45 -0.42 -9.37
CA VAL A 179 -26.89 -0.11 -8.00
C VAL A 179 -26.06 -0.87 -6.97
N HIS A 180 -25.95 -0.33 -5.75
CA HIS A 180 -25.39 -1.02 -4.60
C HIS A 180 -26.53 -1.64 -3.79
N ASN A 181 -26.74 -2.96 -3.94
CA ASN A 181 -27.79 -3.69 -3.24
C ASN A 181 -27.32 -5.11 -2.89
N LYS A 182 -27.73 -5.64 -1.74
CA LYS A 182 -27.46 -7.03 -1.33
C LYS A 182 -27.98 -8.07 -2.34
N LYS A 183 -29.11 -7.83 -3.01
CA LYS A 183 -29.63 -8.69 -4.08
C LYS A 183 -28.68 -8.85 -5.28
N ASN A 184 -27.64 -8.03 -5.39
CA ASN A 184 -26.64 -8.18 -6.43
C ASN A 184 -25.80 -9.45 -6.30
N TYR A 185 -25.72 -10.06 -5.12
CA TYR A 185 -25.03 -11.34 -4.91
C TYR A 185 -25.70 -12.49 -5.65
N GLU A 186 -27.04 -12.47 -5.76
CA GLU A 186 -27.80 -13.46 -6.52
C GLU A 186 -27.66 -13.24 -8.04
N LYS A 187 -27.73 -11.97 -8.49
CA LYS A 187 -27.62 -11.61 -9.91
C LYS A 187 -26.23 -11.79 -10.49
N VAL A 188 -25.21 -11.54 -9.67
CA VAL A 188 -23.79 -11.61 -10.05
C VAL A 188 -23.06 -12.41 -8.98
N PRO A 189 -23.21 -13.74 -8.96
CA PRO A 189 -22.57 -14.61 -8.00
C PRO A 189 -21.04 -14.62 -8.17
N TYR A 190 -20.33 -15.13 -7.19
CA TYR A 190 -18.87 -15.17 -7.21
C TYR A 190 -18.29 -15.94 -8.40
N ASP A 191 -18.96 -17.04 -8.81
CA ASP A 191 -18.51 -17.83 -9.98
C ASP A 191 -18.62 -17.05 -11.30
N PHE A 192 -19.60 -16.14 -11.41
CA PHE A 192 -19.65 -15.22 -12.54
C PHE A 192 -18.43 -14.29 -12.57
N LEU A 193 -18.01 -13.76 -11.41
CA LEU A 193 -16.81 -12.92 -11.32
C LEU A 193 -15.55 -13.69 -11.68
N LYS A 194 -15.42 -14.95 -11.26
CA LYS A 194 -14.31 -15.85 -11.68
C LYS A 194 -14.27 -16.04 -13.18
N LYS A 195 -15.43 -16.32 -13.84
CA LYS A 195 -15.52 -16.41 -15.29
C LYS A 195 -15.05 -15.12 -15.98
N CYS A 196 -15.23 -13.96 -15.33
CA CYS A 196 -14.71 -12.67 -15.79
C CYS A 196 -13.24 -12.43 -15.43
N LYS A 197 -12.46 -13.48 -15.10
CA LYS A 197 -11.03 -13.41 -14.76
C LYS A 197 -10.72 -12.60 -13.49
N TYR A 198 -11.66 -12.54 -12.56
CA TYR A 198 -11.38 -12.03 -11.22
C TYR A 198 -10.43 -12.97 -10.48
N LYS A 199 -9.42 -12.41 -9.84
CA LYS A 199 -8.47 -13.09 -8.97
C LYS A 199 -8.53 -12.49 -7.59
N SER A 200 -8.67 -13.33 -6.56
CA SER A 200 -8.69 -12.90 -5.17
C SER A 200 -7.28 -12.60 -4.69
N LEU A 201 -7.10 -11.47 -4.02
CA LEU A 201 -5.83 -11.08 -3.41
C LEU A 201 -5.42 -12.05 -2.30
N VAL A 202 -6.37 -12.52 -1.51
CA VAL A 202 -6.12 -13.50 -0.43
C VAL A 202 -5.62 -14.82 -1.02
N HIS A 203 -6.24 -15.30 -2.09
CA HIS A 203 -5.80 -16.54 -2.75
C HIS A 203 -4.38 -16.41 -3.33
N GLU A 204 -4.12 -15.35 -4.08
CA GLU A 204 -2.81 -15.09 -4.69
C GLU A 204 -1.71 -14.85 -3.62
N TYR A 205 -2.07 -14.29 -2.47
CA TYR A 205 -1.15 -14.16 -1.33
C TYR A 205 -0.71 -15.53 -0.80
N TYR A 206 -1.65 -16.43 -0.55
CA TYR A 206 -1.30 -17.77 -0.07
C TYR A 206 -0.49 -18.55 -1.11
N GLU A 207 -0.81 -18.44 -2.40
CA GLU A 207 0.02 -19.02 -3.46
C GLU A 207 1.44 -18.43 -3.48
N PHE A 208 1.56 -17.12 -3.24
CA PHE A 208 2.86 -16.46 -3.17
C PHE A 208 3.69 -16.98 -2.00
N ILE A 209 3.11 -17.06 -0.81
CA ILE A 209 3.79 -17.58 0.39
C ILE A 209 4.23 -19.02 0.18
N GLN A 210 3.36 -19.90 -0.34
CA GLN A 210 3.70 -21.32 -0.60
C GLN A 210 4.87 -21.49 -1.59
N LYS A 211 5.01 -20.60 -2.55
CA LYS A 211 6.10 -20.66 -3.54
C LYS A 211 7.43 -20.11 -3.01
N ASN A 212 7.38 -19.20 -2.03
CA ASN A 212 8.58 -18.51 -1.52
C ASN A 212 9.01 -18.99 -0.12
N VAL A 213 8.23 -19.84 0.55
CA VAL A 213 8.61 -20.53 1.78
C VAL A 213 9.23 -21.89 1.40
N LYS A 214 10.38 -21.84 0.72
CA LYS A 214 11.27 -22.99 0.54
C LYS A 214 12.59 -22.72 1.19
#